data_86805733936feba0ede5d2d49be7c3c6
#
_entry.id   86805733936feba0ede5d2d49be7c3c6
#
_cell.length_a   1.000
_cell.length_b   1.000
_cell.length_c   1.000
_cell.angle_alpha   90.00
_cell.angle_beta   90.00
_cell.angle_gamma   90.00
#
_symmetry.space_group_name_H-M   'P 1'
#
loop_
_entity.id
_entity.type
_entity.pdbx_description
1 polymer ?
#
loop_
_entity_poly.entity_id
_entity_poly.type
_entity_poly.pdbx_seq_one_letter_code
_entity_poly.pdbx_strand_id
1 'polypeptide(L)'
;MLRRTAAKPLNPLQGKDFTILVRYLRYPYRYQVRTRPGSWRGMADMGNMNDIFDTSRKTLQEVEHRLEMPRREFLQFCATLAATLGLPAGAEAAVAKAIEAAKRPSVIWLHFQECTGCTESLLRAEHPTLEKLILDVISLDYHETLMAAAGHQAEAARKSAMKANKGKYVLVVEGAIPTKNNGIYCKIGGQTAIDMVKECAADAAAVIAIGSCASWGGMPSTISPLADSSPTGSAGVAEVLGRPVVTIPGCPPNPYNFLATVVHFLTFGKLPEVDKLGRPKFAYSRLIHENCERRAHFDAGRFAMEFGDAGHRQGYCLYKLGCKGPETYANCSTLGFGDAGENNWPVGCGHPCIGCTEKGVGFQKPIHQVAKMLNVTPPLQYPRIVEEQGKAASFASAAAVAAVAGAAAGAAIMLTRNLGLSHAAEEAERAKDAAKPADKAGA
;
A
#
# COMPACT_ATOMS: atom_id res chain seq x y z
N MET A 1 -24.69 -16.20 -50.22
CA MET A 1 -23.51 -17.03 -50.61
C MET A 1 -22.24 -16.32 -50.10
N LEU A 2 -21.76 -16.66 -48.91
CA LEU A 2 -20.50 -16.19 -48.40
C LEU A 2 -19.69 -17.43 -47.96
N ARG A 3 -18.59 -17.66 -48.63
CA ARG A 3 -17.69 -18.83 -48.42
C ARG A 3 -16.95 -18.68 -47.09
N ARG A 4 -17.05 -19.69 -46.23
CA ARG A 4 -16.18 -19.88 -45.07
C ARG A 4 -14.79 -20.34 -45.58
N THR A 5 -13.75 -19.57 -45.27
CA THR A 5 -12.37 -20.00 -45.37
C THR A 5 -11.92 -20.60 -44.04
N ALA A 6 -11.50 -21.85 -44.09
CA ALA A 6 -10.96 -22.58 -42.98
C ALA A 6 -9.57 -22.05 -42.56
N ALA A 7 -9.35 -21.82 -41.28
CA ALA A 7 -8.04 -21.47 -40.73
C ALA A 7 -7.16 -22.72 -40.64
N LYS A 8 -5.93 -22.63 -41.15
CA LYS A 8 -4.86 -23.65 -41.01
C LYS A 8 -4.37 -23.73 -39.56
N PRO A 9 -4.02 -24.92 -39.05
CA PRO A 9 -3.42 -25.05 -37.73
C PRO A 9 -1.99 -24.50 -37.70
N LEU A 10 -1.67 -23.74 -36.63
CA LEU A 10 -0.33 -23.23 -36.36
C LEU A 10 0.58 -24.34 -35.83
N ASN A 11 1.72 -24.53 -36.48
CA ASN A 11 2.80 -25.40 -36.04
C ASN A 11 3.44 -24.89 -34.74
N PRO A 12 3.91 -25.78 -33.84
CA PRO A 12 4.60 -25.37 -32.62
C PRO A 12 5.99 -24.81 -32.95
N LEU A 13 6.23 -23.55 -32.59
CA LEU A 13 7.54 -22.91 -32.67
C LEU A 13 8.49 -23.56 -31.66
N GLN A 14 9.50 -24.24 -32.20
CA GLN A 14 10.69 -24.70 -31.46
C GLN A 14 11.53 -23.48 -31.03
N GLY A 15 11.98 -23.52 -29.76
CA GLY A 15 12.72 -22.50 -29.07
C GLY A 15 13.84 -21.83 -29.85
N LYS A 16 13.78 -20.52 -29.90
CA LYS A 16 14.89 -19.56 -30.03
C LYS A 16 14.40 -18.11 -30.22
N ASP A 17 13.49 -17.59 -29.46
CA ASP A 17 13.19 -16.14 -29.49
C ASP A 17 12.50 -15.61 -28.24
N PHE A 18 13.04 -15.96 -27.05
CA PHE A 18 12.58 -15.35 -25.80
C PHE A 18 13.45 -14.18 -25.32
N THR A 19 14.31 -13.64 -26.19
CA THR A 19 15.31 -12.62 -25.79
C THR A 19 14.94 -11.18 -26.19
N ILE A 20 13.82 -10.93 -26.82
CA ILE A 20 13.50 -9.58 -27.37
C ILE A 20 12.45 -8.79 -26.56
N LEU A 21 11.74 -9.38 -25.59
CA LEU A 21 10.67 -8.65 -24.87
C LEU A 21 11.06 -8.09 -23.49
N VAL A 22 12.32 -8.09 -23.09
CA VAL A 22 12.80 -7.58 -21.79
C VAL A 22 13.63 -6.30 -21.92
N ARG A 23 13.51 -5.53 -23.00
CA ARG A 23 14.33 -4.32 -23.20
C ARG A 23 13.68 -2.99 -22.86
N TYR A 24 12.51 -2.95 -22.22
CA TYR A 24 11.84 -1.69 -21.87
C TYR A 24 11.31 -1.65 -20.43
N LEU A 25 12.14 -1.96 -19.43
CA LEU A 25 11.93 -1.46 -18.08
C LEU A 25 13.29 -1.29 -17.40
N ARG A 26 13.89 -0.11 -17.57
CA ARG A 26 15.02 0.33 -16.75
C ARG A 26 14.48 0.81 -15.42
N TYR A 27 14.56 -0.05 -14.38
CA TYR A 27 14.61 0.37 -12.99
C TYR A 27 15.91 -0.16 -12.38
N PRO A 28 16.69 0.63 -11.63
CA PRO A 28 18.02 0.26 -11.15
C PRO A 28 17.95 -0.40 -9.76
N TYR A 29 17.33 -1.58 -9.67
CA TYR A 29 17.54 -2.44 -8.51
C TYR A 29 17.99 -3.81 -9.00
N ARG A 30 19.33 -4.04 -8.97
CA ARG A 30 19.92 -5.34 -9.17
C ARG A 30 19.71 -6.20 -7.93
N TYR A 31 18.68 -7.03 -7.90
CA TYR A 31 18.71 -8.23 -7.08
C TYR A 31 19.51 -9.30 -7.82
N GLN A 32 20.72 -9.60 -7.33
CA GLN A 32 21.45 -10.79 -7.78
C GLN A 32 20.85 -12.02 -7.12
N VAL A 33 19.91 -12.68 -7.78
CA VAL A 33 19.54 -14.05 -7.46
C VAL A 33 20.67 -14.95 -7.95
N ARG A 34 21.52 -15.41 -7.04
CA ARG A 34 22.47 -16.49 -7.34
C ARG A 34 21.68 -17.80 -7.44
N THR A 35 21.27 -18.17 -8.63
CA THR A 35 20.85 -19.53 -8.93
C THR A 35 22.09 -20.41 -9.08
N ARG A 36 22.28 -21.36 -8.18
CA ARG A 36 23.25 -22.44 -8.38
C ARG A 36 22.68 -23.37 -9.45
N PRO A 37 23.42 -23.69 -10.53
CA PRO A 37 23.00 -24.73 -11.47
C PRO A 37 23.32 -26.10 -10.86
N GLY A 38 22.30 -26.90 -10.63
CA GLY A 38 22.50 -28.30 -10.24
C GLY A 38 21.36 -28.81 -9.35
N SER A 39 20.49 -29.58 -9.98
CA SER A 39 19.66 -30.70 -9.48
C SER A 39 18.18 -30.61 -9.84
N TRP A 40 17.87 -30.64 -11.14
CA TRP A 40 16.58 -31.16 -11.61
C TRP A 40 16.70 -32.65 -11.93
N ARG A 41 17.16 -33.45 -10.99
CA ARG A 41 17.03 -34.92 -11.03
C ARG A 41 16.36 -35.32 -9.73
N GLY A 42 15.06 -35.59 -9.76
CA GLY A 42 14.31 -36.03 -8.59
C GLY A 42 12.79 -35.92 -8.70
N MET A 43 12.24 -35.84 -9.93
CA MET A 43 10.78 -35.85 -10.10
C MET A 43 10.27 -37.18 -10.72
N ALA A 44 10.93 -38.31 -10.42
CA ALA A 44 10.51 -39.62 -10.90
C ALA A 44 10.14 -40.63 -9.78
N ASP A 45 10.13 -40.18 -8.51
CA ASP A 45 9.70 -41.03 -7.38
C ASP A 45 8.66 -40.25 -6.56
N MET A 46 7.49 -40.01 -7.13
CA MET A 46 6.31 -39.61 -6.35
C MET A 46 5.68 -40.86 -5.73
N GLY A 47 6.16 -41.22 -4.56
CA GLY A 47 5.53 -42.16 -3.68
C GLY A 47 4.07 -41.83 -3.38
N ASN A 48 3.33 -42.82 -2.93
CA ASN A 48 1.90 -42.85 -2.65
C ASN A 48 1.41 -41.53 -2.01
N MET A 49 0.33 -40.94 -2.56
CA MET A 49 -0.24 -39.68 -2.11
C MET A 49 -0.57 -39.65 -0.60
N ASN A 50 -0.78 -40.82 0.03
CA ASN A 50 -0.98 -40.95 1.46
C ASN A 50 0.28 -40.63 2.29
N ASP A 51 1.49 -40.89 1.74
CA ASP A 51 2.76 -40.58 2.41
C ASP A 51 3.04 -39.06 2.40
N ILE A 52 2.55 -38.37 1.38
CA ILE A 52 2.64 -36.91 1.29
C ILE A 52 1.76 -36.25 2.36
N PHE A 53 0.55 -36.77 2.61
CA PHE A 53 -0.35 -36.26 3.65
C PHE A 53 0.16 -36.61 5.07
N ASP A 54 0.82 -37.73 5.28
CA ASP A 54 1.39 -38.07 6.59
C ASP A 54 2.67 -37.29 6.87
N THR A 55 3.50 -37.04 5.86
CA THR A 55 4.66 -36.16 5.93
C THR A 55 4.23 -34.69 6.18
N SER A 56 3.14 -34.23 5.54
CA SER A 56 2.57 -32.89 5.76
C SER A 56 2.04 -32.71 7.18
N ARG A 57 1.43 -33.75 7.79
CA ARG A 57 0.99 -33.71 9.18
C ARG A 57 2.16 -33.61 10.18
N LYS A 58 3.23 -34.40 9.96
CA LYS A 58 4.44 -34.33 10.79
C LYS A 58 5.15 -33.00 10.63
N THR A 59 5.23 -32.47 9.40
CA THR A 59 5.81 -31.16 9.12
C THR A 59 4.99 -30.03 9.73
N LEU A 60 3.65 -30.14 9.76
CA LEU A 60 2.78 -29.19 10.42
C LEU A 60 2.99 -29.20 11.95
N GLN A 61 3.12 -30.38 12.58
CA GLN A 61 3.43 -30.46 14.02
C GLN A 61 4.83 -29.94 14.37
N GLU A 62 5.84 -30.16 13.51
CA GLU A 62 7.17 -29.59 13.67
C GLU A 62 7.19 -28.07 13.40
N VAL A 63 6.33 -27.59 12.49
CA VAL A 63 6.13 -26.17 12.21
C VAL A 63 5.38 -25.50 13.37
N GLU A 64 4.36 -26.15 13.94
CA GLU A 64 3.69 -25.67 15.16
C GLU A 64 4.66 -25.51 16.34
N HIS A 65 5.63 -26.42 16.48
CA HIS A 65 6.66 -26.33 17.53
C HIS A 65 7.77 -25.29 17.21
N ARG A 66 7.95 -24.89 15.94
CA ARG A 66 8.90 -23.88 15.49
C ARG A 66 8.35 -22.45 15.47
N LEU A 67 7.05 -22.29 15.48
CA LEU A 67 6.35 -21.00 15.38
C LEU A 67 5.91 -20.44 16.73
N GLU A 68 6.50 -20.91 17.84
CA GLU A 68 6.40 -20.17 19.09
C GLU A 68 6.96 -18.76 18.83
N MET A 69 6.04 -17.78 18.81
CA MET A 69 6.39 -16.36 18.65
C MET A 69 7.38 -16.02 19.77
N PRO A 70 8.58 -15.52 19.46
CA PRO A 70 9.47 -15.07 20.48
C PRO A 70 8.72 -14.12 21.40
N ARG A 71 8.76 -14.36 22.71
CA ARG A 71 8.03 -13.58 23.74
C ARG A 71 8.13 -12.06 23.50
N ARG A 72 9.27 -11.61 22.99
CA ARG A 72 9.51 -10.21 22.65
C ARG A 72 8.61 -9.70 21.52
N GLU A 73 8.45 -10.47 20.46
CA GLU A 73 7.59 -10.09 19.31
C GLU A 73 6.11 -10.12 19.67
N PHE A 74 5.69 -11.12 20.47
CA PHE A 74 4.34 -11.20 21.00
C PHE A 74 4.00 -9.99 21.90
N LEU A 75 4.94 -9.58 22.76
CA LEU A 75 4.75 -8.38 23.59
C LEU A 75 4.74 -7.09 22.75
N GLN A 76 5.55 -7.00 21.69
CA GLN A 76 5.51 -5.88 20.74
C GLN A 76 4.17 -5.80 20.02
N PHE A 77 3.64 -6.92 19.59
CA PHE A 77 2.29 -7.00 19.02
C PHE A 77 1.22 -6.52 20.01
N CYS A 78 1.23 -7.02 21.22
CA CYS A 78 0.29 -6.61 22.26
C CYS A 78 0.42 -5.12 22.59
N ALA A 79 1.64 -4.58 22.62
CA ALA A 79 1.91 -3.16 22.84
C ALA A 79 1.39 -2.29 21.68
N THR A 80 1.64 -2.70 20.43
CA THR A 80 1.12 -2.01 19.23
C THR A 80 -0.40 -1.99 19.23
N LEU A 81 -1.04 -3.10 19.56
CA LEU A 81 -2.50 -3.18 19.65
C LEU A 81 -3.05 -2.31 20.80
N ALA A 82 -2.43 -2.36 21.97
CA ALA A 82 -2.82 -1.54 23.11
C ALA A 82 -2.72 -0.04 22.76
N ALA A 83 -1.63 0.36 22.13
CA ALA A 83 -1.43 1.74 21.65
C ALA A 83 -2.46 2.13 20.59
N THR A 84 -2.73 1.25 19.63
CA THR A 84 -3.74 1.48 18.56
C THR A 84 -5.14 1.65 19.16
N LEU A 85 -5.48 0.86 20.18
CA LEU A 85 -6.75 0.94 20.90
C LEU A 85 -6.82 2.12 21.89
N GLY A 86 -5.73 2.87 22.07
CA GLY A 86 -5.67 3.97 23.05
C GLY A 86 -5.74 3.50 24.49
N LEU A 87 -5.32 2.28 24.79
CA LEU A 87 -5.32 1.72 26.14
C LEU A 87 -4.17 2.33 26.97
N PRO A 88 -4.30 2.42 28.31
CA PRO A 88 -3.24 2.94 29.14
C PRO A 88 -1.98 2.06 29.10
N ALA A 89 -0.82 2.66 29.37
CA ALA A 89 0.45 1.94 29.47
C ALA A 89 0.32 0.80 30.51
N GLY A 90 0.84 -0.39 30.16
CA GLY A 90 0.70 -1.61 30.95
C GLY A 90 -0.48 -2.51 30.55
N ALA A 91 -1.36 -2.04 29.65
CA ALA A 91 -2.48 -2.85 29.17
C ALA A 91 -2.05 -3.98 28.22
N GLU A 92 -0.81 -3.94 27.68
CA GLU A 92 -0.25 -4.98 26.81
C GLU A 92 -0.24 -6.37 27.47
N ALA A 93 -0.03 -6.43 28.77
CA ALA A 93 -0.07 -7.70 29.51
C ALA A 93 -1.50 -8.27 29.61
N ALA A 94 -2.52 -7.42 29.75
CA ALA A 94 -3.92 -7.84 29.74
C ALA A 94 -4.36 -8.30 28.35
N VAL A 95 -3.91 -7.60 27.30
CA VAL A 95 -4.13 -7.99 25.90
C VAL A 95 -3.45 -9.34 25.61
N ALA A 96 -2.20 -9.53 26.04
CA ALA A 96 -1.47 -10.80 25.89
C ALA A 96 -2.23 -11.97 26.54
N LYS A 97 -2.62 -11.82 27.81
CA LYS A 97 -3.36 -12.84 28.55
C LYS A 97 -4.73 -13.17 27.90
N ALA A 98 -5.39 -12.15 27.35
CA ALA A 98 -6.67 -12.34 26.67
C ALA A 98 -6.50 -13.11 25.34
N ILE A 99 -5.45 -12.83 24.57
CA ILE A 99 -5.14 -13.55 23.33
C ILE A 99 -4.75 -15.00 23.62
N GLU A 100 -3.93 -15.25 24.63
CA GLU A 100 -3.52 -16.61 25.03
C GLU A 100 -4.73 -17.45 25.54
N ALA A 101 -5.68 -16.81 26.21
CA ALA A 101 -6.87 -17.48 26.74
C ALA A 101 -7.99 -17.65 25.70
N ALA A 102 -7.99 -16.88 24.62
CA ALA A 102 -9.04 -16.89 23.63
C ALA A 102 -8.92 -18.14 22.73
N LYS A 103 -10.05 -18.85 22.58
CA LYS A 103 -10.15 -19.82 21.49
C LYS A 103 -10.10 -19.04 20.16
N ARG A 104 -9.28 -19.49 19.20
CA ARG A 104 -9.21 -18.90 17.87
C ARG A 104 -10.61 -18.74 17.28
N PRO A 105 -11.06 -17.51 17.00
CA PRO A 105 -12.36 -17.32 16.37
C PRO A 105 -12.31 -17.84 14.95
N SER A 106 -13.35 -18.52 14.53
CA SER A 106 -13.57 -18.86 13.13
C SER A 106 -13.81 -17.57 12.33
N VAL A 107 -13.07 -17.38 11.26
CA VAL A 107 -13.20 -16.24 10.35
C VAL A 107 -13.57 -16.75 8.97
N ILE A 108 -14.66 -16.21 8.44
CA ILE A 108 -15.09 -16.40 7.06
C ILE A 108 -14.89 -15.08 6.34
N TRP A 109 -14.01 -15.06 5.34
CA TRP A 109 -13.66 -13.87 4.56
C TRP A 109 -14.19 -13.98 3.15
N LEU A 110 -15.14 -13.13 2.79
CA LEU A 110 -15.75 -13.11 1.46
C LEU A 110 -15.12 -12.02 0.60
N HIS A 111 -14.92 -12.33 -0.67
CA HIS A 111 -14.42 -11.43 -1.70
C HIS A 111 -15.50 -11.16 -2.75
N PHE A 112 -15.77 -9.88 -3.03
CA PHE A 112 -16.77 -9.50 -4.03
C PHE A 112 -16.14 -8.61 -5.11
N GLN A 113 -16.70 -7.43 -5.41
CA GLN A 113 -16.06 -6.50 -6.36
C GLN A 113 -14.92 -5.74 -5.66
N GLU A 114 -13.70 -6.20 -5.84
CA GLU A 114 -12.51 -5.73 -5.12
C GLU A 114 -11.23 -5.88 -5.97
N CYS A 115 -10.09 -5.49 -5.42
CA CYS A 115 -8.77 -5.59 -6.04
C CYS A 115 -7.77 -6.41 -5.19
N THR A 116 -8.24 -7.15 -4.18
CA THR A 116 -7.44 -7.87 -3.18
C THR A 116 -6.53 -6.97 -2.32
N GLY A 117 -6.68 -5.64 -2.43
CA GLY A 117 -5.82 -4.68 -1.77
C GLY A 117 -5.94 -4.69 -0.25
N CYS A 118 -7.11 -5.02 0.32
CA CYS A 118 -7.28 -5.11 1.76
C CYS A 118 -6.61 -6.37 2.33
N THR A 119 -6.72 -7.49 1.63
CA THR A 119 -5.95 -8.70 1.93
C THR A 119 -4.45 -8.44 1.81
N GLU A 120 -3.98 -7.83 0.72
CA GLU A 120 -2.56 -7.47 0.54
C GLU A 120 -2.05 -6.58 1.67
N SER A 121 -2.85 -5.60 2.12
CA SER A 121 -2.49 -4.76 3.26
C SER A 121 -2.31 -5.58 4.53
N LEU A 122 -3.16 -6.60 4.76
CA LEU A 122 -3.02 -7.50 5.91
C LEU A 122 -1.75 -8.34 5.83
N LEU A 123 -1.35 -8.79 4.62
CA LEU A 123 -0.11 -9.54 4.40
C LEU A 123 1.14 -8.73 4.76
N ARG A 124 1.03 -7.39 4.81
CA ARG A 124 2.11 -6.48 5.15
C ARG A 124 2.18 -6.12 6.63
N ALA A 125 1.36 -6.76 7.47
CA ALA A 125 1.47 -6.59 8.91
C ALA A 125 2.77 -7.25 9.41
N GLU A 126 3.57 -6.50 10.15
CA GLU A 126 4.81 -7.00 10.75
C GLU A 126 4.58 -7.67 12.11
N HIS A 127 3.58 -7.19 12.85
CA HIS A 127 3.29 -7.64 14.20
C HIS A 127 1.77 -7.79 14.45
N PRO A 128 1.21 -9.01 14.41
CA PRO A 128 1.86 -10.28 14.03
C PRO A 128 2.12 -10.36 12.53
N THR A 129 3.05 -11.21 12.14
CA THR A 129 3.15 -11.64 10.74
C THR A 129 1.89 -12.40 10.35
N LEU A 130 1.62 -12.51 9.03
CA LEU A 130 0.44 -13.23 8.54
C LEU A 130 0.37 -14.67 9.06
N GLU A 131 1.48 -15.39 9.04
CA GLU A 131 1.53 -16.78 9.51
C GLU A 131 1.05 -16.89 10.96
N LYS A 132 1.54 -16.00 11.82
CA LYS A 132 1.15 -15.96 13.24
C LYS A 132 -0.30 -15.56 13.43
N LEU A 133 -0.80 -14.61 12.61
CA LEU A 133 -2.21 -14.24 12.64
C LEU A 133 -3.11 -15.44 12.36
N ILE A 134 -2.84 -16.17 11.27
CA ILE A 134 -3.66 -17.29 10.82
C ILE A 134 -3.49 -18.51 11.73
N LEU A 135 -2.25 -18.79 12.18
CA LEU A 135 -1.96 -19.99 12.97
C LEU A 135 -2.29 -19.83 14.46
N ASP A 136 -2.13 -18.62 15.03
CA ASP A 136 -2.19 -18.43 16.47
C ASP A 136 -3.38 -17.58 16.94
N VAL A 137 -3.81 -16.59 16.16
CA VAL A 137 -4.80 -15.60 16.60
C VAL A 137 -6.21 -15.91 16.09
N ILE A 138 -6.36 -16.31 14.82
CA ILE A 138 -7.65 -16.61 14.19
C ILE A 138 -7.63 -18.01 13.55
N SER A 139 -8.80 -18.57 13.30
CA SER A 139 -8.98 -19.71 12.40
C SER A 139 -9.57 -19.18 11.09
N LEU A 140 -8.75 -19.05 10.06
CA LEU A 140 -9.20 -18.56 8.75
C LEU A 140 -9.81 -19.75 7.98
N ASP A 141 -11.11 -19.99 8.19
CA ASP A 141 -11.80 -21.18 7.69
C ASP A 141 -12.23 -21.04 6.23
N TYR A 142 -12.40 -19.82 5.75
CA TYR A 142 -12.68 -19.53 4.34
C TYR A 142 -12.04 -18.20 3.92
N HIS A 143 -11.27 -18.23 2.84
CA HIS A 143 -10.67 -17.04 2.21
C HIS A 143 -10.28 -17.40 0.77
N GLU A 144 -10.94 -16.82 -0.22
CA GLU A 144 -10.85 -17.26 -1.61
C GLU A 144 -9.44 -17.20 -2.21
N THR A 145 -8.61 -16.24 -1.77
CA THR A 145 -7.25 -16.06 -2.30
C THR A 145 -6.15 -16.75 -1.49
N LEU A 146 -6.39 -17.12 -0.21
CA LEU A 146 -5.36 -17.69 0.67
C LEU A 146 -5.59 -19.17 0.96
N MET A 147 -6.83 -19.70 0.82
CA MET A 147 -7.11 -21.10 1.07
C MET A 147 -6.64 -22.00 -0.08
N ALA A 148 -6.25 -23.21 0.25
CA ALA A 148 -5.84 -24.20 -0.75
C ALA A 148 -7.04 -24.81 -1.50
N ALA A 149 -8.22 -24.88 -0.88
CA ALA A 149 -9.42 -25.44 -1.48
C ALA A 149 -9.96 -24.51 -2.59
N ALA A 150 -10.55 -25.09 -3.65
CA ALA A 150 -11.16 -24.36 -4.74
C ALA A 150 -12.50 -24.98 -5.15
N GLY A 151 -13.34 -24.19 -5.85
CA GLY A 151 -14.62 -24.64 -6.40
C GLY A 151 -15.55 -25.26 -5.35
N HIS A 152 -16.09 -26.43 -5.62
CA HIS A 152 -17.03 -27.10 -4.70
C HIS A 152 -16.44 -27.42 -3.33
N GLN A 153 -15.14 -27.68 -3.23
CA GLN A 153 -14.48 -27.92 -1.95
C GLN A 153 -14.44 -26.66 -1.09
N ALA A 154 -14.15 -25.51 -1.68
CA ALA A 154 -14.16 -24.21 -0.99
C ALA A 154 -15.56 -23.88 -0.46
N GLU A 155 -16.60 -24.03 -1.30
CA GLU A 155 -17.97 -23.81 -0.88
C GLU A 155 -18.44 -24.77 0.21
N ALA A 156 -18.04 -26.03 0.13
CA ALA A 156 -18.31 -27.03 1.18
C ALA A 156 -17.62 -26.66 2.50
N ALA A 157 -16.36 -26.19 2.45
CA ALA A 157 -15.62 -25.71 3.62
C ALA A 157 -16.33 -24.51 4.26
N ARG A 158 -16.75 -23.52 3.48
CA ARG A 158 -17.50 -22.36 3.95
C ARG A 158 -18.77 -22.77 4.71
N LYS A 159 -19.60 -23.60 4.08
CA LYS A 159 -20.87 -24.09 4.68
C LYS A 159 -20.61 -24.93 5.93
N SER A 160 -19.56 -25.76 5.95
CA SER A 160 -19.17 -26.55 7.10
C SER A 160 -18.72 -25.66 8.26
N ALA A 161 -17.89 -24.65 8.00
CA ALA A 161 -17.43 -23.69 8.98
C ALA A 161 -18.60 -22.90 9.60
N MET A 162 -19.53 -22.41 8.77
CA MET A 162 -20.75 -21.72 9.23
C MET A 162 -21.58 -22.63 10.16
N LYS A 163 -21.79 -23.89 9.78
CA LYS A 163 -22.56 -24.84 10.58
C LYS A 163 -21.87 -25.17 11.91
N ALA A 164 -20.56 -25.43 11.87
CA ALA A 164 -19.80 -25.79 13.06
C ALA A 164 -19.67 -24.62 14.06
N ASN A 165 -19.61 -23.40 13.56
CA ASN A 165 -19.39 -22.19 14.36
C ASN A 165 -20.60 -21.26 14.39
N LYS A 166 -21.80 -21.77 14.23
CA LYS A 166 -23.05 -21.00 14.23
C LYS A 166 -23.12 -20.03 15.42
N GLY A 167 -23.30 -18.73 15.15
CA GLY A 167 -23.36 -17.68 16.17
C GLY A 167 -22.01 -17.31 16.82
N LYS A 168 -20.88 -17.86 16.31
CA LYS A 168 -19.55 -17.65 16.90
C LYS A 168 -18.48 -17.19 15.92
N TYR A 169 -18.71 -17.33 14.62
CA TYR A 169 -17.75 -16.88 13.61
C TYR A 169 -17.84 -15.40 13.32
N VAL A 170 -16.73 -14.81 12.93
CA VAL A 170 -16.65 -13.44 12.42
C VAL A 170 -16.72 -13.49 10.89
N LEU A 171 -17.67 -12.75 10.33
CA LEU A 171 -17.75 -12.55 8.90
C LEU A 171 -16.97 -11.29 8.51
N VAL A 172 -15.98 -11.44 7.67
CA VAL A 172 -15.24 -10.34 7.03
C VAL A 172 -15.67 -10.27 5.57
N VAL A 173 -15.96 -9.08 5.09
CA VAL A 173 -16.34 -8.85 3.70
C VAL A 173 -15.40 -7.84 3.09
N GLU A 174 -14.71 -8.24 2.01
CA GLU A 174 -13.89 -7.40 1.15
C GLU A 174 -14.61 -7.20 -0.19
N GLY A 175 -14.62 -5.95 -0.69
CA GLY A 175 -15.26 -5.65 -1.95
C GLY A 175 -16.70 -5.12 -1.85
N ALA A 176 -17.12 -4.43 -2.91
CA ALA A 176 -18.46 -3.89 -3.04
C ALA A 176 -19.44 -4.95 -3.55
N ILE A 177 -20.72 -4.79 -3.20
CA ILE A 177 -21.77 -5.72 -3.59
C ILE A 177 -22.61 -5.09 -4.71
N PRO A 178 -22.60 -5.63 -5.94
CA PRO A 178 -23.42 -5.13 -7.02
C PRO A 178 -24.90 -5.41 -6.74
N THR A 179 -25.77 -4.42 -6.94
CA THR A 179 -27.20 -4.55 -6.66
C THR A 179 -28.07 -4.53 -7.93
N LYS A 180 -27.61 -3.93 -9.02
CA LYS A 180 -28.35 -3.92 -10.29
C LYS A 180 -28.54 -5.32 -10.84
N ASN A 181 -29.66 -5.53 -11.53
CA ASN A 181 -30.02 -6.80 -12.15
C ASN A 181 -29.92 -8.01 -11.20
N ASN A 182 -30.39 -7.84 -9.96
CA ASN A 182 -30.36 -8.86 -8.91
C ASN A 182 -28.93 -9.36 -8.58
N GLY A 183 -27.93 -8.50 -8.71
CA GLY A 183 -26.55 -8.80 -8.32
C GLY A 183 -25.78 -9.72 -9.27
N ILE A 184 -26.22 -9.91 -10.52
CA ILE A 184 -25.58 -10.84 -11.48
C ILE A 184 -24.12 -10.51 -11.81
N TYR A 185 -23.67 -9.28 -11.51
CA TYR A 185 -22.31 -8.80 -11.83
C TYR A 185 -21.22 -9.32 -10.88
N CYS A 186 -21.60 -10.05 -9.82
CA CYS A 186 -20.68 -10.79 -8.98
C CYS A 186 -21.32 -12.08 -8.52
N LYS A 187 -20.82 -13.22 -9.03
CA LYS A 187 -21.27 -14.56 -8.68
C LYS A 187 -20.11 -15.45 -8.31
N ILE A 188 -20.25 -16.17 -7.22
CA ILE A 188 -19.26 -17.12 -6.69
C ILE A 188 -19.98 -18.45 -6.46
N GLY A 189 -19.47 -19.54 -7.03
CA GLY A 189 -20.11 -20.85 -6.92
C GLY A 189 -21.56 -20.88 -7.45
N GLY A 190 -21.92 -19.97 -8.37
CA GLY A 190 -23.28 -19.85 -8.91
C GLY A 190 -24.20 -18.96 -8.06
N GLN A 191 -23.83 -18.56 -6.87
CA GLN A 191 -24.58 -17.70 -5.94
C GLN A 191 -24.19 -16.23 -6.15
N THR A 192 -25.16 -15.31 -6.07
CA THR A 192 -24.84 -13.87 -6.15
C THR A 192 -24.17 -13.39 -4.86
N ALA A 193 -23.36 -12.33 -4.95
CA ALA A 193 -22.77 -11.70 -3.78
C ALA A 193 -23.84 -11.26 -2.75
N ILE A 194 -24.99 -10.81 -3.20
CA ILE A 194 -26.13 -10.43 -2.34
C ILE A 194 -26.61 -11.62 -1.52
N ASP A 195 -26.85 -12.75 -2.17
CA ASP A 195 -27.37 -13.95 -1.50
C ASP A 195 -26.31 -14.54 -0.56
N MET A 196 -25.04 -14.58 -1.00
CA MET A 196 -23.93 -15.10 -0.22
C MET A 196 -23.70 -14.27 1.05
N VAL A 197 -23.66 -12.93 0.96
CA VAL A 197 -23.46 -12.09 2.16
C VAL A 197 -24.64 -12.21 3.12
N LYS A 198 -25.88 -12.30 2.63
CA LYS A 198 -27.07 -12.49 3.47
C LYS A 198 -27.03 -13.84 4.19
N GLU A 199 -26.70 -14.93 3.47
CA GLU A 199 -26.53 -16.26 4.02
C GLU A 199 -25.48 -16.27 5.13
N CYS A 200 -24.27 -15.74 4.84
CA CYS A 200 -23.16 -15.76 5.79
C CYS A 200 -23.36 -14.79 6.96
N ALA A 201 -24.10 -13.70 6.79
CA ALA A 201 -24.34 -12.74 7.85
C ALA A 201 -25.46 -13.16 8.81
N ALA A 202 -26.31 -14.13 8.46
CA ALA A 202 -27.47 -14.52 9.26
C ALA A 202 -27.06 -15.04 10.66
N ASP A 203 -26.04 -15.86 10.73
CA ASP A 203 -25.58 -16.53 11.95
C ASP A 203 -24.17 -16.05 12.39
N ALA A 204 -23.66 -14.94 11.86
CA ALA A 204 -22.37 -14.40 12.24
C ALA A 204 -22.44 -13.69 13.62
N ALA A 205 -21.45 -13.90 14.48
CA ALA A 205 -21.31 -13.18 15.74
C ALA A 205 -21.00 -11.70 15.52
N ALA A 206 -20.21 -11.40 14.48
CA ALA A 206 -19.88 -10.04 14.06
C ALA A 206 -19.72 -9.99 12.54
N VAL A 207 -20.03 -8.84 11.95
CA VAL A 207 -19.81 -8.57 10.52
C VAL A 207 -18.90 -7.36 10.39
N ILE A 208 -17.78 -7.52 9.70
CA ILE A 208 -16.76 -6.49 9.47
C ILE A 208 -16.65 -6.25 7.96
N ALA A 209 -16.93 -5.05 7.52
CA ALA A 209 -16.71 -4.59 6.15
C ALA A 209 -15.33 -3.96 6.05
N ILE A 210 -14.35 -4.68 5.46
CA ILE A 210 -12.98 -4.19 5.30
C ILE A 210 -12.80 -3.49 3.96
N GLY A 211 -12.16 -2.33 4.00
CA GLY A 211 -11.96 -1.50 2.83
C GLY A 211 -13.16 -0.61 2.49
N SER A 212 -12.92 0.44 1.72
CA SER A 212 -13.95 1.40 1.31
C SER A 212 -14.99 0.78 0.39
N CYS A 213 -14.61 -0.26 -0.38
CA CYS A 213 -15.53 -0.98 -1.25
C CYS A 213 -16.63 -1.68 -0.44
N ALA A 214 -16.27 -2.47 0.55
CA ALA A 214 -17.22 -3.15 1.44
C ALA A 214 -17.96 -2.17 2.36
N SER A 215 -17.32 -1.07 2.77
CA SER A 215 -17.93 -0.08 3.66
C SER A 215 -19.09 0.66 3.01
N TRP A 216 -18.94 1.12 1.75
CA TRP A 216 -19.97 1.91 1.04
C TRP A 216 -19.81 1.94 -0.48
N GLY A 217 -19.28 0.88 -1.08
CA GLY A 217 -19.15 0.74 -2.52
C GLY A 217 -17.79 1.17 -3.09
N GLY A 218 -17.06 2.08 -2.42
CA GLY A 218 -15.71 2.50 -2.81
C GLY A 218 -15.54 2.86 -4.28
N MET A 219 -14.45 2.42 -4.89
CA MET A 219 -14.18 2.66 -6.31
C MET A 219 -15.23 2.02 -7.26
N PRO A 220 -15.72 0.79 -7.05
CA PRO A 220 -16.77 0.22 -7.90
C PRO A 220 -18.08 1.01 -7.92
N SER A 221 -18.35 1.83 -6.90
CA SER A 221 -19.53 2.70 -6.83
C SER A 221 -19.36 4.03 -7.54
N THR A 222 -18.19 4.33 -8.08
CA THR A 222 -17.89 5.59 -8.76
C THR A 222 -18.85 5.79 -9.95
N ILE A 223 -19.42 6.98 -10.01
CA ILE A 223 -20.33 7.37 -11.11
C ILE A 223 -19.45 7.79 -12.29
N SER A 224 -19.68 7.15 -13.44
CA SER A 224 -19.05 7.59 -14.68
C SER A 224 -19.60 8.96 -15.08
N PRO A 225 -18.78 9.88 -15.63
CA PRO A 225 -19.28 11.13 -16.23
C PRO A 225 -20.32 10.91 -17.34
N LEU A 226 -20.39 9.70 -17.89
CA LEU A 226 -21.29 9.30 -18.97
C LEU A 226 -22.53 8.53 -18.47
N ALA A 227 -22.71 8.39 -17.14
CA ALA A 227 -23.79 7.62 -16.55
C ALA A 227 -24.32 8.28 -15.28
N ASP A 228 -25.63 8.21 -15.06
CA ASP A 228 -26.28 8.79 -13.87
C ASP A 228 -26.06 7.99 -12.58
N SER A 229 -25.46 6.81 -12.67
CA SER A 229 -25.24 5.93 -11.52
C SER A 229 -24.08 4.96 -11.76
N SER A 230 -23.59 4.35 -10.68
CA SER A 230 -22.60 3.24 -10.76
C SER A 230 -23.06 2.18 -11.77
N PRO A 231 -22.17 1.70 -12.65
CA PRO A 231 -22.49 0.71 -13.68
C PRO A 231 -23.18 -0.54 -13.14
N THR A 232 -22.74 -1.08 -12.02
CA THR A 232 -23.26 -2.30 -11.41
C THR A 232 -24.17 -2.04 -10.20
N GLY A 233 -24.34 -0.76 -9.80
CA GLY A 233 -25.06 -0.42 -8.57
C GLY A 233 -24.34 -0.92 -7.33
N SER A 234 -23.02 -0.77 -7.29
CA SER A 234 -22.19 -1.25 -6.17
C SER A 234 -22.51 -0.54 -4.87
N ALA A 235 -22.82 -1.32 -3.84
CA ALA A 235 -23.22 -0.88 -2.50
C ALA A 235 -22.31 -1.45 -1.43
N GLY A 236 -22.35 -0.85 -0.23
CA GLY A 236 -21.67 -1.37 0.96
C GLY A 236 -22.46 -2.48 1.64
N VAL A 237 -21.78 -3.24 2.50
CA VAL A 237 -22.38 -4.37 3.23
C VAL A 237 -23.55 -3.95 4.12
N ALA A 238 -23.42 -2.83 4.86
CA ALA A 238 -24.47 -2.33 5.74
C ALA A 238 -25.77 -2.01 4.97
N GLU A 239 -25.63 -1.45 3.76
CA GLU A 239 -26.74 -1.11 2.89
C GLU A 239 -27.46 -2.37 2.37
N VAL A 240 -26.71 -3.37 1.93
CA VAL A 240 -27.27 -4.64 1.40
C VAL A 240 -27.90 -5.47 2.51
N LEU A 241 -27.35 -5.46 3.73
CA LEU A 241 -27.92 -6.18 4.87
C LEU A 241 -29.04 -5.42 5.57
N GLY A 242 -29.22 -4.12 5.30
CA GLY A 242 -30.21 -3.27 5.97
C GLY A 242 -29.97 -3.11 7.48
N ARG A 243 -28.72 -3.33 7.95
CA ARG A 243 -28.34 -3.20 9.36
C ARG A 243 -26.92 -2.65 9.52
N PRO A 244 -26.61 -2.01 10.66
CA PRO A 244 -25.27 -1.55 10.96
C PRO A 244 -24.28 -2.72 11.02
N VAL A 245 -23.07 -2.48 10.50
CA VAL A 245 -21.91 -3.37 10.59
C VAL A 245 -20.70 -2.54 10.98
N VAL A 246 -19.62 -3.20 11.45
CA VAL A 246 -18.36 -2.50 11.64
C VAL A 246 -17.72 -2.26 10.29
N THR A 247 -17.35 -1.03 10.01
CA THR A 247 -16.67 -0.65 8.77
C THR A 247 -15.23 -0.24 9.06
N ILE A 248 -14.29 -0.79 8.31
CA ILE A 248 -12.87 -0.44 8.39
C ILE A 248 -12.44 0.12 7.03
N PRO A 249 -12.82 1.37 6.73
CA PRO A 249 -12.56 1.94 5.41
C PRO A 249 -11.09 2.28 5.21
N GLY A 250 -10.71 2.33 3.95
CA GLY A 250 -9.38 2.63 3.42
C GLY A 250 -9.27 1.97 2.05
N CYS A 251 -8.30 2.36 1.24
CA CYS A 251 -8.08 1.76 -0.07
C CYS A 251 -6.58 1.61 -0.36
N PRO A 252 -6.00 0.59 0.29
CA PRO A 252 -6.51 -0.29 1.34
C PRO A 252 -6.55 0.38 2.72
N PRO A 253 -7.24 -0.21 3.72
CA PRO A 253 -7.15 0.25 5.11
C PRO A 253 -5.82 -0.15 5.74
N ASN A 254 -5.44 0.54 6.81
CA ASN A 254 -4.30 0.12 7.61
C ASN A 254 -4.58 -1.23 8.27
N PRO A 255 -3.69 -2.25 8.13
CA PRO A 255 -3.93 -3.59 8.65
C PRO A 255 -4.14 -3.62 10.17
N TYR A 256 -3.46 -2.75 10.91
CA TYR A 256 -3.60 -2.69 12.37
C TYR A 256 -4.98 -2.21 12.83
N ASN A 257 -5.72 -1.46 12.02
CA ASN A 257 -7.09 -1.10 12.33
C ASN A 257 -8.02 -2.32 12.33
N PHE A 258 -7.81 -3.25 11.41
CA PHE A 258 -8.52 -4.53 11.39
C PHE A 258 -8.09 -5.42 12.56
N LEU A 259 -6.79 -5.63 12.74
CA LEU A 259 -6.24 -6.45 13.81
C LEU A 259 -6.68 -5.97 15.19
N ALA A 260 -6.61 -4.65 15.45
CA ALA A 260 -7.06 -4.06 16.70
C ALA A 260 -8.57 -4.27 16.94
N THR A 261 -9.38 -4.20 15.88
CA THR A 261 -10.83 -4.46 15.99
C THR A 261 -11.12 -5.91 16.35
N VAL A 262 -10.45 -6.87 15.71
CA VAL A 262 -10.59 -8.31 16.01
C VAL A 262 -10.11 -8.60 17.42
N VAL A 263 -8.94 -8.12 17.80
CA VAL A 263 -8.39 -8.35 19.15
C VAL A 263 -9.23 -7.69 20.23
N HIS A 264 -9.77 -6.50 19.99
CA HIS A 264 -10.72 -5.87 20.92
C HIS A 264 -11.95 -6.78 21.15
N PHE A 265 -12.50 -7.34 20.05
CA PHE A 265 -13.62 -8.27 20.17
C PHE A 265 -13.26 -9.53 20.96
N LEU A 266 -12.08 -10.10 20.73
CA LEU A 266 -11.59 -11.28 21.45
C LEU A 266 -11.33 -11.00 22.93
N THR A 267 -10.77 -9.83 23.23
CA THR A 267 -10.38 -9.45 24.59
C THR A 267 -11.59 -9.12 25.46
N PHE A 268 -12.55 -8.37 24.91
CA PHE A 268 -13.67 -7.81 25.68
C PHE A 268 -15.02 -8.46 25.37
N GLY A 269 -15.10 -9.41 24.45
CA GLY A 269 -16.34 -10.06 24.02
C GLY A 269 -17.33 -9.10 23.32
N LYS A 270 -16.91 -7.88 22.99
CA LYS A 270 -17.72 -6.85 22.33
C LYS A 270 -16.90 -6.08 21.31
N LEU A 271 -17.58 -5.59 20.29
CA LEU A 271 -16.96 -4.75 19.27
C LEU A 271 -16.53 -3.39 19.87
N PRO A 272 -15.50 -2.74 19.31
CA PRO A 272 -15.09 -1.41 19.74
C PRO A 272 -16.20 -0.38 19.49
N GLU A 273 -16.13 0.74 20.20
CA GLU A 273 -17.03 1.86 19.99
C GLU A 273 -16.86 2.41 18.57
N VAL A 274 -17.98 2.60 17.87
CA VAL A 274 -17.99 3.06 16.48
C VAL A 274 -18.66 4.43 16.35
N ASP A 275 -18.35 5.12 15.25
CA ASP A 275 -19.01 6.36 14.86
C ASP A 275 -20.32 6.08 14.07
N LYS A 276 -20.95 7.14 13.57
CA LYS A 276 -22.20 7.06 12.79
C LYS A 276 -22.07 6.27 11.48
N LEU A 277 -20.85 6.09 10.97
CA LEU A 277 -20.56 5.32 9.76
C LEU A 277 -20.16 3.88 10.06
N GLY A 278 -20.18 3.47 11.34
CA GLY A 278 -19.76 2.14 11.78
C GLY A 278 -18.24 2.01 11.94
N ARG A 279 -17.44 3.09 11.86
CA ARG A 279 -15.98 3.06 11.95
C ARG A 279 -15.52 3.06 13.40
N PRO A 280 -14.55 2.20 13.80
CA PRO A 280 -13.97 2.22 15.14
C PRO A 280 -13.38 3.59 15.49
N LYS A 281 -13.84 4.17 16.60
CA LYS A 281 -13.43 5.53 17.01
C LYS A 281 -11.94 5.64 17.29
N PHE A 282 -11.28 4.58 17.76
CA PHE A 282 -9.84 4.60 18.01
C PHE A 282 -9.02 4.92 16.74
N ALA A 283 -9.54 4.55 15.55
CA ALA A 283 -8.86 4.74 14.27
C ALA A 283 -9.38 5.93 13.47
N TYR A 284 -10.67 6.30 13.63
CA TYR A 284 -11.35 7.23 12.72
C TYR A 284 -11.98 8.44 13.44
N SER A 285 -11.53 8.79 14.65
CA SER A 285 -12.06 9.96 15.36
C SER A 285 -11.34 11.27 15.10
N ARG A 286 -10.15 11.23 14.47
CA ARG A 286 -9.32 12.41 14.24
C ARG A 286 -9.16 12.71 12.75
N LEU A 287 -9.16 13.99 12.40
CA LEU A 287 -8.86 14.43 11.04
C LEU A 287 -7.38 14.15 10.72
N ILE A 288 -7.11 13.61 9.53
CA ILE A 288 -5.74 13.44 9.03
C ILE A 288 -4.97 14.75 9.10
N HIS A 289 -5.62 15.86 8.73
CA HIS A 289 -5.03 17.19 8.71
C HIS A 289 -4.48 17.64 10.07
N GLU A 290 -5.10 17.22 11.18
CA GLU A 290 -4.68 17.62 12.54
C GLU A 290 -3.31 17.04 12.93
N ASN A 291 -2.99 15.82 12.45
CA ASN A 291 -1.77 15.11 12.81
C ASN A 291 -0.83 14.90 11.60
N CYS A 292 -1.04 15.67 10.53
CA CYS A 292 -0.21 15.57 9.33
C CYS A 292 1.17 16.20 9.55
N GLU A 293 2.24 15.51 9.18
CA GLU A 293 3.61 16.02 9.25
C GLU A 293 3.79 17.34 8.44
N ARG A 294 2.93 17.56 7.42
CA ARG A 294 2.94 18.76 6.59
C ARG A 294 2.06 19.88 7.15
N ARG A 295 1.50 19.73 8.35
CA ARG A 295 0.59 20.72 8.94
C ARG A 295 1.28 22.07 9.16
N ALA A 296 2.53 22.10 9.60
CA ALA A 296 3.29 23.33 9.77
C ALA A 296 3.44 24.12 8.46
N HIS A 297 3.55 23.44 7.33
CA HIS A 297 3.56 24.10 6.02
C HIS A 297 2.21 24.70 5.64
N PHE A 298 1.10 24.01 6.01
CA PHE A 298 -0.23 24.56 5.80
C PHE A 298 -0.42 25.86 6.59
N ASP A 299 -0.11 25.85 7.87
CA ASP A 299 -0.24 26.99 8.78
C ASP A 299 0.67 28.16 8.34
N ALA A 300 1.78 27.84 7.67
CA ALA A 300 2.73 28.80 7.08
C ALA A 300 2.32 29.33 5.70
N GLY A 301 1.25 28.83 5.10
CA GLY A 301 0.88 29.17 3.73
C GLY A 301 1.80 28.59 2.65
N ARG A 302 2.66 27.61 3.00
CA ARG A 302 3.58 26.96 2.07
C ARG A 302 2.94 25.75 1.42
N PHE A 303 2.63 25.84 0.14
CA PHE A 303 1.94 24.82 -0.63
C PHE A 303 2.76 24.34 -1.81
N ALA A 304 2.67 23.06 -2.14
CA ALA A 304 2.98 22.57 -3.47
C ALA A 304 1.87 22.99 -4.42
N MET A 305 2.23 23.63 -5.54
CA MET A 305 1.28 24.11 -6.54
C MET A 305 1.15 23.15 -7.71
N GLU A 306 2.23 22.39 -8.00
CA GLU A 306 2.29 21.38 -9.04
C GLU A 306 3.08 20.15 -8.54
N PHE A 307 2.78 18.96 -9.09
CA PHE A 307 3.59 17.77 -8.80
C PHE A 307 5.01 17.98 -9.32
N GLY A 308 6.00 17.76 -8.45
CA GLY A 308 7.40 17.90 -8.80
C GLY A 308 7.95 19.35 -8.80
N ASP A 309 7.17 20.37 -8.40
CA ASP A 309 7.66 21.71 -8.18
C ASP A 309 8.62 21.80 -6.98
N ALA A 310 9.18 22.96 -6.70
CA ALA A 310 10.11 23.15 -5.59
C ALA A 310 9.42 22.89 -4.24
N GLY A 311 8.18 23.34 -4.06
CA GLY A 311 7.40 23.11 -2.85
C GLY A 311 7.10 21.65 -2.63
N HIS A 312 6.73 20.92 -3.70
CA HIS A 312 6.49 19.49 -3.64
C HIS A 312 7.75 18.70 -3.21
N ARG A 313 8.91 18.99 -3.83
CA ARG A 313 10.19 18.38 -3.47
C ARG A 313 10.68 18.72 -2.06
N GLN A 314 10.31 19.89 -1.55
CA GLN A 314 10.62 20.32 -0.18
C GLN A 314 9.61 19.84 0.87
N GLY A 315 8.61 19.04 0.48
CA GLY A 315 7.63 18.50 1.40
C GLY A 315 6.54 19.48 1.84
N TYR A 316 6.28 20.56 1.09
CA TYR A 316 5.21 21.53 1.40
C TYR A 316 3.83 20.88 1.41
N CYS A 317 2.86 21.55 2.01
CA CYS A 317 1.49 21.07 2.12
C CYS A 317 0.85 20.81 0.73
N LEU A 318 0.21 19.64 0.58
CA LEU A 318 -0.41 19.21 -0.68
C LEU A 318 -1.87 19.70 -0.84
N TYR A 319 -2.34 20.63 0.00
CA TYR A 319 -3.72 21.13 -0.03
C TYR A 319 -4.13 21.66 -1.41
N LYS A 320 -3.26 22.43 -2.07
CA LYS A 320 -3.51 22.99 -3.39
C LYS A 320 -3.54 21.95 -4.51
N LEU A 321 -2.96 20.77 -4.28
CA LEU A 321 -3.05 19.61 -5.17
C LEU A 321 -4.31 18.78 -4.94
N GLY A 322 -5.22 19.24 -4.08
CA GLY A 322 -6.50 18.58 -3.83
C GLY A 322 -6.51 17.61 -2.65
N CYS A 323 -5.55 17.72 -1.70
CA CYS A 323 -5.53 16.87 -0.51
C CYS A 323 -6.85 16.96 0.28
N LYS A 324 -7.49 15.80 0.51
CA LYS A 324 -8.74 15.67 1.27
C LYS A 324 -8.51 15.49 2.77
N GLY A 325 -7.26 15.59 3.25
CA GLY A 325 -6.95 15.47 4.68
C GLY A 325 -7.81 16.33 5.61
N PRO A 326 -8.14 17.59 5.25
CA PRO A 326 -9.01 18.45 6.07
C PRO A 326 -10.45 17.97 6.27
N GLU A 327 -10.93 17.05 5.46
CA GLU A 327 -12.30 16.49 5.56
C GLU A 327 -12.29 14.96 5.74
N THR A 328 -11.14 14.37 6.09
CA THR A 328 -10.96 12.91 6.16
C THR A 328 -10.52 12.49 7.54
N TYR A 329 -11.30 11.61 8.16
CA TYR A 329 -11.02 11.02 9.47
C TYR A 329 -10.31 9.68 9.31
N ALA A 330 -9.07 9.59 9.76
CA ALA A 330 -8.27 8.36 9.81
C ALA A 330 -6.97 8.58 10.60
N ASN A 331 -6.30 7.49 10.95
CA ASN A 331 -5.00 7.48 11.65
C ASN A 331 -3.78 7.29 10.72
N CYS A 332 -3.95 7.45 9.40
CA CYS A 332 -2.88 7.23 8.41
C CYS A 332 -1.62 8.08 8.66
N SER A 333 -1.76 9.26 9.26
CA SER A 333 -0.63 10.15 9.57
C SER A 333 0.14 9.77 10.83
N THR A 334 -0.35 8.82 11.62
CA THR A 334 0.23 8.45 12.92
C THR A 334 0.52 6.96 13.06
N LEU A 335 0.03 6.14 12.13
CA LEU A 335 0.20 4.69 12.15
C LEU A 335 0.70 4.22 10.79
N GLY A 336 1.90 3.64 10.74
CA GLY A 336 2.49 3.09 9.53
C GLY A 336 1.73 1.87 8.99
N PHE A 337 1.92 1.56 7.70
CA PHE A 337 1.27 0.44 6.99
C PHE A 337 2.17 -0.81 6.99
N GLY A 338 2.52 -1.33 8.16
CA GLY A 338 3.30 -2.56 8.29
C GLY A 338 4.72 -2.42 7.73
N ASP A 339 5.18 -3.41 6.97
CA ASP A 339 6.54 -3.53 6.43
C ASP A 339 6.91 -2.48 5.36
N ALA A 340 5.96 -1.68 4.91
CA ALA A 340 6.22 -0.63 3.93
C ALA A 340 7.05 0.55 4.48
N GLY A 341 7.30 0.59 5.82
CA GLY A 341 8.17 1.55 6.48
C GLY A 341 7.46 2.78 7.07
N GLU A 342 8.23 3.67 7.66
CA GLU A 342 7.72 4.93 8.19
C GLU A 342 7.25 5.86 7.07
N ASN A 343 6.24 6.69 7.34
CA ASN A 343 5.65 7.66 6.39
C ASN A 343 5.15 7.05 5.07
N ASN A 344 4.79 5.78 5.07
CA ASN A 344 4.32 5.03 3.92
C ASN A 344 2.82 5.23 3.60
N TRP A 345 2.26 6.35 3.93
CA TRP A 345 0.92 6.76 3.58
C TRP A 345 0.93 7.80 2.43
N PRO A 346 -0.18 8.03 1.73
CA PRO A 346 -0.16 8.86 0.52
C PRO A 346 0.53 10.22 0.69
N VAL A 347 0.21 10.97 1.75
CA VAL A 347 0.79 12.30 1.95
C VAL A 347 2.28 12.22 2.31
N GLY A 348 2.68 11.24 3.11
CA GLY A 348 4.09 10.96 3.39
C GLY A 348 4.89 10.72 2.11
N CYS A 349 4.32 9.94 1.19
CA CYS A 349 4.91 9.64 -0.12
C CYS A 349 4.77 10.76 -1.16
N GLY A 350 4.22 11.92 -0.81
CA GLY A 350 4.09 13.06 -1.72
C GLY A 350 2.80 13.09 -2.56
N HIS A 351 1.84 12.20 -2.32
CA HIS A 351 0.54 12.23 -2.99
C HIS A 351 -0.54 12.82 -2.07
N PRO A 352 -1.41 13.73 -2.54
CA PRO A 352 -2.49 14.26 -1.72
C PRO A 352 -3.42 13.14 -1.23
N CYS A 353 -3.92 13.26 0.00
CA CYS A 353 -4.96 12.37 0.52
C CYS A 353 -6.19 12.41 -0.37
N ILE A 354 -6.68 11.24 -0.83
CA ILE A 354 -7.86 11.12 -1.69
C ILE A 354 -9.17 11.01 -0.91
N GLY A 355 -9.12 10.95 0.42
CA GLY A 355 -10.31 10.84 1.27
C GLY A 355 -10.95 9.45 1.26
N CYS A 356 -10.18 8.38 1.01
CA CYS A 356 -10.71 7.03 0.83
C CYS A 356 -11.50 6.49 2.03
N THR A 357 -11.21 6.98 3.25
CA THR A 357 -11.89 6.56 4.48
C THR A 357 -13.20 7.31 4.76
N GLU A 358 -13.59 8.24 3.87
CA GLU A 358 -14.73 9.11 4.09
C GLU A 358 -15.82 8.90 3.06
N LYS A 359 -17.03 8.53 3.52
CA LYS A 359 -18.21 8.36 2.65
C LYS A 359 -18.57 9.70 1.99
N GLY A 360 -18.74 9.70 0.68
CA GLY A 360 -19.08 10.91 -0.10
C GLY A 360 -17.88 11.83 -0.39
N VAL A 361 -16.68 11.46 0.00
CA VAL A 361 -15.43 12.17 -0.33
C VAL A 361 -14.58 11.31 -1.26
N GLY A 362 -14.04 10.21 -0.74
CA GLY A 362 -13.25 9.28 -1.55
C GLY A 362 -14.07 8.69 -2.69
N PHE A 363 -13.50 8.70 -3.89
CA PHE A 363 -14.10 8.18 -5.13
C PHE A 363 -15.38 8.90 -5.61
N GLN A 364 -15.89 9.88 -4.85
CA GLN A 364 -17.07 10.67 -5.20
C GLN A 364 -16.68 12.10 -5.62
N LYS A 365 -15.66 12.67 -5.02
CA LYS A 365 -15.12 13.97 -5.40
C LYS A 365 -13.95 13.82 -6.36
N PRO A 366 -13.74 14.74 -7.31
CA PRO A 366 -12.54 14.75 -8.14
C PRO A 366 -11.27 14.76 -7.29
N ILE A 367 -10.27 13.93 -7.67
CA ILE A 367 -9.06 13.69 -6.86
C ILE A 367 -8.33 15.00 -6.56
N HIS A 368 -8.20 15.90 -7.56
CA HIS A 368 -7.48 17.17 -7.44
C HIS A 368 -8.36 18.35 -7.05
N GLN A 369 -9.65 18.15 -6.77
CA GLN A 369 -10.50 19.22 -6.25
C GLN A 369 -10.07 19.58 -4.82
N VAL A 370 -9.89 20.87 -4.55
CA VAL A 370 -9.55 21.37 -3.21
C VAL A 370 -10.65 21.02 -2.21
N ALA A 371 -10.25 20.45 -1.08
CA ALA A 371 -11.15 20.04 0.00
C ALA A 371 -11.78 21.23 0.72
N LYS A 372 -12.96 21.03 1.31
CA LYS A 372 -13.52 21.96 2.26
C LYS A 372 -12.77 21.86 3.59
N MET A 373 -12.50 23.02 4.20
CA MET A 373 -11.93 23.06 5.53
C MET A 373 -13.05 22.88 6.55
N LEU A 374 -13.02 21.79 7.34
CA LEU A 374 -14.01 21.53 8.38
C LEU A 374 -13.70 22.25 9.69
N ASN A 375 -12.42 22.34 10.05
CA ASN A 375 -11.95 23.03 11.26
C ASN A 375 -10.75 23.90 10.90
N VAL A 376 -10.95 25.18 10.81
CA VAL A 376 -9.85 26.13 10.58
C VAL A 376 -9.92 27.25 11.59
N THR A 377 -9.36 26.97 12.73
CA THR A 377 -8.76 28.06 13.49
C THR A 377 -7.28 27.68 13.59
N PRO A 378 -6.37 28.34 12.86
CA PRO A 378 -4.98 28.26 13.24
C PRO A 378 -4.92 28.69 14.69
N PRO A 379 -4.25 27.96 15.59
CA PRO A 379 -4.07 28.40 16.96
C PRO A 379 -3.53 29.84 16.91
N LEU A 380 -4.14 30.73 17.65
CA LEU A 380 -3.69 32.14 17.81
C LEU A 380 -2.21 32.27 18.21
N GLN A 381 -1.59 31.16 18.56
CA GLN A 381 -0.21 31.00 19.04
C GLN A 381 0.83 30.73 17.94
N TYR A 382 0.43 30.41 16.72
CA TYR A 382 1.42 30.30 15.65
C TYR A 382 1.76 31.70 15.13
N PRO A 383 3.03 32.15 15.27
CA PRO A 383 3.46 33.35 14.62
C PRO A 383 3.18 33.21 13.13
N ARG A 384 2.71 34.27 12.48
CA ARG A 384 2.66 34.29 11.02
C ARG A 384 4.03 33.86 10.52
N ILE A 385 4.08 32.69 9.91
CA ILE A 385 5.26 32.29 9.18
C ILE A 385 5.24 33.18 7.94
N VAL A 386 6.00 34.28 8.04
CA VAL A 386 6.34 35.07 6.88
C VAL A 386 7.09 34.08 5.98
N GLU A 387 6.54 33.75 4.81
CA GLU A 387 7.37 33.21 3.75
C GLU A 387 8.59 34.12 3.71
N GLU A 388 9.76 33.61 4.09
CA GLU A 388 10.95 34.18 3.51
C GLU A 388 10.76 33.94 2.02
N GLN A 389 10.21 34.94 1.34
CA GLN A 389 10.42 35.06 -0.09
C GLN A 389 11.92 34.97 -0.21
N GLY A 390 12.38 33.80 -0.65
CA GLY A 390 13.79 33.54 -0.90
C GLY A 390 14.16 34.75 -1.71
N LYS A 391 14.97 35.65 -1.13
CA LYS A 391 15.31 36.94 -1.75
C LYS A 391 15.61 36.58 -3.17
N ALA A 392 14.68 36.88 -4.07
CA ALA A 392 14.90 36.66 -5.50
C ALA A 392 16.24 37.31 -5.72
N ALA A 393 17.26 36.50 -6.01
CA ALA A 393 18.64 36.96 -6.05
C ALA A 393 18.58 38.24 -6.84
N SER A 394 18.81 39.36 -6.17
CA SER A 394 18.55 40.68 -6.78
C SER A 394 19.28 40.64 -8.10
N PHE A 395 18.75 41.25 -9.15
CA PHE A 395 19.38 41.24 -10.46
C PHE A 395 20.85 41.67 -10.35
N ALA A 396 21.19 42.43 -9.33
CA ALA A 396 22.56 42.81 -8.94
C ALA A 396 23.39 41.58 -8.42
N SER A 397 22.81 40.68 -7.63
CA SER A 397 23.53 39.48 -7.16
C SER A 397 23.69 38.40 -8.26
N ALA A 398 22.70 38.28 -9.17
CA ALA A 398 22.82 37.42 -10.34
C ALA A 398 23.87 37.96 -11.31
N ALA A 399 23.92 39.28 -11.51
CA ALA A 399 24.93 39.95 -12.34
C ALA A 399 26.33 39.84 -11.71
N ALA A 400 26.47 39.92 -10.38
CA ALA A 400 27.73 39.71 -9.69
C ALA A 400 28.25 38.28 -9.82
N VAL A 401 27.40 37.29 -9.68
CA VAL A 401 27.77 35.84 -9.87
C VAL A 401 28.15 35.61 -11.34
N ALA A 402 27.42 36.20 -12.31
CA ALA A 402 27.79 36.08 -13.72
C ALA A 402 29.10 36.77 -14.05
N ALA A 403 29.41 37.92 -13.44
CA ALA A 403 30.67 38.63 -13.60
C ALA A 403 31.87 37.82 -13.02
N VAL A 404 31.71 37.21 -11.84
CA VAL A 404 32.73 36.34 -11.26
C VAL A 404 32.95 35.06 -12.08
N ALA A 405 31.89 34.43 -12.56
CA ALA A 405 32.00 33.28 -13.42
C ALA A 405 32.63 33.61 -14.78
N GLY A 406 32.29 34.78 -15.36
CA GLY A 406 32.91 35.29 -16.59
C GLY A 406 34.39 35.63 -16.42
N ALA A 407 34.78 36.26 -15.29
CA ALA A 407 36.17 36.52 -14.97
C ALA A 407 37.00 35.25 -14.76
N ALA A 408 36.43 34.22 -14.08
CA ALA A 408 37.08 32.92 -13.89
C ALA A 408 37.27 32.17 -15.22
N ALA A 409 36.26 32.18 -16.10
CA ALA A 409 36.36 31.59 -17.44
C ALA A 409 37.37 32.33 -18.31
N GLY A 410 37.41 33.68 -18.26
CA GLY A 410 38.38 34.49 -18.97
C GLY A 410 39.82 34.23 -18.52
N ALA A 411 40.04 34.10 -17.20
CA ALA A 411 41.34 33.77 -16.65
C ALA A 411 41.78 32.35 -17.05
N ALA A 412 40.88 31.36 -17.06
CA ALA A 412 41.18 30.00 -17.53
C ALA A 412 41.58 29.98 -19.01
N ILE A 413 40.87 30.74 -19.87
CA ILE A 413 41.18 30.85 -21.29
C ILE A 413 42.54 31.55 -21.52
N MET A 414 42.87 32.62 -20.77
CA MET A 414 44.16 33.25 -20.83
C MET A 414 45.30 32.32 -20.37
N LEU A 415 45.11 31.56 -19.28
CA LEU A 415 46.07 30.58 -18.80
C LEU A 415 46.34 29.47 -19.83
N THR A 416 45.30 28.92 -20.42
CA THR A 416 45.44 27.87 -21.45
C THR A 416 46.12 28.40 -22.71
N ARG A 417 45.81 29.67 -23.10
CA ARG A 417 46.45 30.31 -24.24
C ARG A 417 47.93 30.62 -23.98
N ASN A 418 48.30 31.08 -22.80
CA ASN A 418 49.69 31.30 -22.41
C ASN A 418 50.49 30.01 -22.29
N LEU A 419 49.89 28.92 -21.75
CA LEU A 419 50.53 27.59 -21.72
C LEU A 419 50.73 27.04 -23.14
N GLY A 420 49.75 27.21 -24.04
CA GLY A 420 49.90 26.82 -25.43
C GLY A 420 50.97 27.61 -26.19
N LEU A 421 51.11 28.90 -25.88
CA LEU A 421 52.18 29.73 -26.48
C LEU A 421 53.57 29.37 -25.94
N SER A 422 53.69 28.99 -24.67
CA SER A 422 54.99 28.52 -24.09
C SER A 422 55.42 27.17 -24.67
N HIS A 423 54.49 26.25 -24.85
CA HIS A 423 54.80 24.96 -25.53
C HIS A 423 55.20 25.13 -27.00
N ALA A 424 54.50 26.00 -27.74
CA ALA A 424 54.86 26.30 -29.12
C ALA A 424 56.26 27.00 -29.25
N ALA A 425 56.65 27.82 -28.25
CA ALA A 425 57.94 28.43 -28.20
C ALA A 425 59.06 27.42 -27.90
N GLU A 426 58.80 26.48 -26.93
CA GLU A 426 59.73 25.40 -26.62
C GLU A 426 59.92 24.40 -27.79
N GLU A 427 58.84 24.09 -28.52
CA GLU A 427 58.94 23.25 -29.73
C GLU A 427 59.72 23.93 -30.84
N ALA A 428 59.53 25.26 -31.05
CA ALA A 428 60.27 26.04 -32.02
C ALA A 428 61.77 26.15 -31.66
N GLU A 429 62.11 26.19 -30.38
CA GLU A 429 63.48 26.22 -29.90
C GLU A 429 64.16 24.86 -30.02
N ARG A 430 63.48 23.76 -29.72
CA ARG A 430 63.95 22.40 -29.98
C ARG A 430 64.15 22.11 -31.46
N ALA A 431 63.26 22.62 -32.31
CA ALA A 431 63.43 22.47 -33.75
C ALA A 431 64.65 23.25 -34.30
N LYS A 432 64.98 24.42 -33.73
CA LYS A 432 66.14 25.19 -34.05
C LYS A 432 67.45 24.50 -33.59
N ASP A 433 67.45 23.89 -32.43
CA ASP A 433 68.59 23.13 -31.92
C ASP A 433 68.84 21.82 -32.69
N ALA A 434 67.78 21.18 -33.18
CA ALA A 434 67.85 20.00 -34.04
C ALA A 434 68.38 20.32 -35.47
N ALA A 435 68.26 21.57 -35.88
CA ALA A 435 68.68 22.03 -37.24
C ALA A 435 70.15 22.57 -37.29
N LYS A 436 70.90 22.57 -36.19
CA LYS A 436 72.31 22.93 -36.20
C LYS A 436 73.14 21.81 -36.83
N PRO A 437 73.88 22.11 -37.90
CA PRO A 437 74.71 21.12 -38.53
C PRO A 437 75.86 20.67 -37.60
N ALA A 438 76.05 19.37 -37.52
CA ALA A 438 77.18 18.78 -36.82
C ALA A 438 78.46 19.20 -37.47
N ASP A 439 79.23 20.11 -36.85
CA ASP A 439 80.54 20.46 -37.28
C ASP A 439 81.48 19.23 -37.23
N LYS A 440 82.02 18.91 -38.37
CA LYS A 440 83.04 17.89 -38.55
C LYS A 440 84.28 18.29 -37.79
N ALA A 441 84.58 17.56 -36.69
CA ALA A 441 85.98 17.52 -36.25
C ALA A 441 86.67 16.30 -36.81
N GLY A 442 87.44 16.56 -37.88
CA GLY A 442 88.45 15.65 -38.33
C GLY A 442 89.84 16.11 -37.85
N ALA A 443 90.58 15.19 -37.52
CA ALA A 443 92.06 14.99 -37.54
C ALA A 443 92.52 14.18 -36.36
#